data_c3b6fb3d2a09d6503c36ad89953ea555
#
_entry.id   c3b6fb3d2a09d6503c36ad89953ea555
#
_cell.length_a   1.000
_cell.length_b   1.000
_cell.length_c   1.000
_cell.angle_alpha   90.00
_cell.angle_beta   90.00
_cell.angle_gamma   90.00
#
_symmetry.space_group_name_H-M   'P 1'
#
loop_
_entity.id
_entity.type
_entity.pdbx_description
1 polymer ?
#
loop_
_entity_poly.entity_id
_entity_poly.type
_entity_poly.pdbx_seq_one_letter_code
_entity_poly.pdbx_strand_id
1 'polypeptide(L)'
;MRHSEYYMDDVLRFFQGRPLELALYEDLFRRLEEAFPDALVKVQKSQISFYDGGLFAMASLPRRKRDPGLVVSFGLGRREPS
;
A
#
# COMPACT_ATOMS: atom_id res chain seq x y z
N MET A 1 8.48 5.72 8.13
CA MET A 1 7.03 5.46 7.95
C MET A 1 6.52 4.67 9.14
N ARG A 2 5.35 4.99 9.62
CA ARG A 2 4.81 4.32 10.80
C ARG A 2 3.77 3.29 10.44
N HIS A 3 3.71 2.21 11.21
CA HIS A 3 2.75 1.14 10.98
C HIS A 3 2.46 0.44 12.29
N SER A 4 1.45 -0.44 12.27
CA SER A 4 1.03 -1.14 13.46
C SER A 4 2.07 -2.13 13.92
N GLU A 5 1.90 -2.58 15.17
CA GLU A 5 2.79 -3.55 15.77
C GLU A 5 2.82 -4.86 14.99
N TYR A 6 1.74 -5.20 14.33
CA TYR A 6 1.63 -6.44 13.57
C TYR A 6 1.77 -6.23 12.07
N TYR A 7 2.39 -5.13 11.70
CA TYR A 7 2.45 -4.74 10.29
C TYR A 7 3.00 -5.85 9.38
N MET A 8 4.13 -6.44 9.76
CA MET A 8 4.74 -7.45 8.90
C MET A 8 3.85 -8.68 8.75
N ASP A 9 3.20 -9.11 9.82
CA ASP A 9 2.29 -10.24 9.74
C ASP A 9 1.11 -9.91 8.86
N ASP A 10 0.59 -8.69 8.95
CA ASP A 10 -0.54 -8.27 8.15
C ASP A 10 -0.16 -8.21 6.67
N VAL A 11 1.03 -7.72 6.38
CA VAL A 11 1.51 -7.63 5.01
C VAL A 11 1.69 -9.03 4.42
N LEU A 12 2.30 -9.93 5.17
CA LEU A 12 2.50 -11.29 4.68
C LEU A 12 1.18 -11.99 4.43
N ARG A 13 0.20 -11.76 5.29
CA ARG A 13 -1.12 -12.35 5.11
C ARG A 13 -1.81 -11.76 3.89
N PHE A 14 -1.66 -10.44 3.70
CA PHE A 14 -2.28 -9.76 2.56
C PHE A 14 -1.77 -10.35 1.24
N PHE A 15 -0.47 -10.64 1.18
CA PHE A 15 0.15 -11.15 -0.05
C PHE A 15 0.37 -12.65 -0.03
N GLN A 16 -0.36 -13.37 0.78
CA GLN A 16 -0.19 -14.81 0.86
C GLN A 16 -0.40 -15.44 -0.52
N GLY A 17 0.57 -16.23 -0.97
CA GLY A 17 0.47 -16.86 -2.28
C GLY A 17 0.77 -15.92 -3.44
N ARG A 18 1.24 -14.70 -3.16
CA ARG A 18 1.51 -13.71 -4.20
C ARG A 18 2.91 -13.11 -4.03
N PRO A 19 3.96 -13.91 -4.26
CA PRO A 19 5.33 -13.41 -4.00
C PRO A 19 5.77 -12.29 -4.92
N LEU A 20 5.33 -12.27 -6.17
CA LEU A 20 5.67 -11.19 -7.07
C LEU A 20 5.08 -9.88 -6.57
N GLU A 21 3.83 -9.93 -6.16
CA GLU A 21 3.13 -8.74 -5.69
C GLU A 21 3.73 -8.23 -4.39
N LEU A 22 4.18 -9.14 -3.54
CA LEU A 22 4.84 -8.75 -2.31
C LEU A 22 6.13 -7.99 -2.63
N ALA A 23 6.91 -8.48 -3.59
CA ALA A 23 8.15 -7.82 -3.98
C ALA A 23 7.86 -6.42 -4.54
N LEU A 24 6.81 -6.29 -5.34
CA LEU A 24 6.42 -5.00 -5.88
C LEU A 24 6.01 -4.04 -4.76
N TYR A 25 5.28 -4.56 -3.78
CA TYR A 25 4.87 -3.74 -2.64
C TYR A 25 6.08 -3.28 -1.83
N GLU A 26 7.03 -4.15 -1.62
CA GLU A 26 8.21 -3.78 -0.85
C GLU A 26 9.01 -2.66 -1.53
N ASP A 27 9.09 -2.71 -2.85
CA ASP A 27 9.75 -1.66 -3.60
C ASP A 27 8.96 -0.35 -3.49
N LEU A 28 7.66 -0.42 -3.61
CA LEU A 28 6.80 0.74 -3.46
C LEU A 28 6.94 1.35 -2.06
N PHE A 29 6.93 0.50 -1.05
CA PHE A 29 7.04 0.96 0.33
C PHE A 29 8.35 1.71 0.54
N ARG A 30 9.45 1.18 0.02
CA ARG A 30 10.73 1.83 0.17
C ARG A 30 10.74 3.19 -0.49
N ARG A 31 10.16 3.31 -1.68
CA ARG A 31 10.09 4.58 -2.38
C ARG A 31 9.22 5.58 -1.65
N LEU A 32 8.10 5.13 -1.12
CA LEU A 32 7.21 6.01 -0.36
C LEU A 32 7.86 6.45 0.94
N GLU A 33 8.61 5.55 1.57
CA GLU A 33 9.28 5.90 2.81
C GLU A 33 10.31 7.00 2.59
N GLU A 34 11.01 6.96 1.47
CA GLU A 34 11.97 7.99 1.15
C GLU A 34 11.29 9.33 0.88
N ALA A 35 10.18 9.29 0.19
CA ALA A 35 9.47 10.51 -0.17
C ALA A 35 8.62 11.07 0.97
N PHE A 36 8.07 10.20 1.79
CA PHE A 36 7.15 10.60 2.86
C PHE A 36 7.52 9.89 4.15
N PRO A 37 8.63 10.27 4.77
CA PRO A 37 9.11 9.54 5.96
C PRO A 37 8.16 9.56 7.15
N ASP A 38 7.26 10.53 7.21
CA ASP A 38 6.33 10.61 8.32
C ASP A 38 4.97 10.01 8.00
N ALA A 39 4.82 9.38 6.87
CA ALA A 39 3.54 8.80 6.49
C ALA A 39 3.15 7.64 7.39
N LEU A 40 1.87 7.37 7.46
CA LEU A 40 1.34 6.24 8.20
C LEU A 40 0.85 5.20 7.22
N VAL A 41 1.00 3.93 7.59
CA VAL A 41 0.59 2.83 6.75
C VAL A 41 -0.47 2.03 7.49
N LYS A 42 -1.55 1.72 6.82
CA LYS A 42 -2.61 0.91 7.42
C LYS A 42 -2.94 -0.23 6.48
N VAL A 43 -2.75 -1.46 6.94
CA VAL A 43 -3.06 -2.65 6.14
C VAL A 43 -4.48 -3.06 6.46
N GLN A 44 -5.31 -3.08 5.43
CA GLN A 44 -6.70 -3.45 5.58
C GLN A 44 -6.95 -4.76 4.84
N LYS A 45 -8.14 -5.26 4.93
CA LYS A 45 -8.46 -6.56 4.37
C LYS A 45 -8.24 -6.61 2.86
N SER A 46 -8.62 -5.56 2.14
CA SER A 46 -8.55 -5.57 0.69
C SER A 46 -7.60 -4.52 0.12
N GLN A 47 -6.93 -3.76 0.95
CA GLN A 47 -6.04 -2.71 0.45
C GLN A 47 -5.08 -2.27 1.54
N ILE A 48 -4.01 -1.64 1.12
CA ILE A 48 -3.04 -1.04 2.04
C ILE A 48 -3.07 0.45 1.76
N SER A 49 -3.34 1.24 2.78
CA SER A 49 -3.52 2.67 2.64
C SER A 49 -2.36 3.44 3.23
N PHE A 50 -2.00 4.55 2.61
CA PHE A 50 -0.91 5.39 3.05
C PHE A 50 -1.44 6.80 3.30
N TYR A 51 -1.10 7.35 4.47
CA TYR A 51 -1.60 8.64 4.89
C TYR A 51 -0.45 9.58 5.22
N ASP A 52 -0.59 10.83 4.81
CA ASP A 52 0.37 11.86 5.20
C ASP A 52 -0.46 13.15 5.28
N GLY A 53 -1.08 13.36 6.43
CA GLY A 53 -2.03 14.45 6.57
C GLY A 53 -3.36 14.14 5.95
N GLY A 54 -3.49 12.95 5.37
CA GLY A 54 -4.70 12.50 4.71
C GLY A 54 -4.32 11.33 3.83
N LEU A 55 -5.29 10.64 3.31
CA LEU A 55 -5.05 9.50 2.43
C LEU A 55 -4.46 10.01 1.12
N PHE A 56 -3.26 9.57 0.75
CA PHE A 56 -2.64 10.01 -0.48
C PHE A 56 -2.32 8.85 -1.44
N ALA A 57 -2.33 7.63 -0.98
CA ALA A 57 -2.02 6.49 -1.85
C ALA A 57 -2.66 5.23 -1.30
N MET A 58 -2.93 4.30 -2.20
CA MET A 58 -3.45 2.99 -1.84
C MET A 58 -2.83 1.95 -2.74
N ALA A 59 -2.61 0.77 -2.20
CA ALA A 59 -2.13 -0.37 -2.98
C ALA A 59 -3.10 -1.52 -2.77
N SER A 60 -3.38 -2.26 -3.83
CA SER A 60 -4.28 -3.41 -3.74
C SER A 60 -3.90 -4.43 -4.79
N LEU A 61 -4.44 -5.62 -4.66
CA LEU A 61 -4.21 -6.67 -5.64
C LEU A 61 -5.23 -6.53 -6.76
N PRO A 62 -4.89 -7.00 -7.97
CA PRO A 62 -5.82 -6.95 -9.07
C PRO A 62 -7.09 -7.72 -8.75
N ARG A 63 -8.20 -7.32 -9.36
CA ARG A 63 -9.45 -7.97 -9.14
C ARG A 63 -9.40 -9.43 -9.47
N ARG A 64 -8.78 -9.78 -10.59
CA ARG A 64 -8.70 -11.18 -10.99
C ARG A 64 -7.47 -11.78 -10.38
N LYS A 65 -7.64 -12.91 -9.72
CA LYS A 65 -6.54 -13.55 -9.04
C LYS A 65 -5.43 -13.95 -9.98
N ARG A 66 -5.75 -14.24 -11.23
CA ARG A 66 -4.71 -14.67 -12.15
C ARG A 66 -3.92 -13.53 -12.75
N ASP A 67 -4.38 -12.30 -12.60
CA ASP A 67 -3.65 -11.17 -13.15
C ASP A 67 -2.48 -10.85 -12.23
N PRO A 68 -1.28 -10.73 -12.77
CA PRO A 68 -0.14 -10.39 -11.93
C PRO A 68 -0.06 -8.90 -11.72
N GLY A 69 0.63 -8.49 -10.69
CA GLY A 69 0.92 -7.08 -10.47
C GLY A 69 0.26 -6.51 -9.25
N LEU A 70 0.50 -5.23 -9.04
CA LEU A 70 -0.02 -4.50 -7.89
C LEU A 70 -0.70 -3.25 -8.41
N VAL A 71 -1.91 -2.99 -7.95
CA VAL A 71 -2.64 -1.81 -8.34
C VAL A 71 -2.33 -0.70 -7.34
N VAL A 72 -1.81 0.41 -7.82
CA VAL A 72 -1.45 1.52 -6.96
C VAL A 72 -2.19 2.76 -7.42
N SER A 73 -2.81 3.47 -6.48
CA SER A 73 -3.52 4.69 -6.77
C SER A 73 -2.94 5.82 -5.93
N PHE A 74 -2.80 6.99 -6.54
CA PHE A 74 -2.26 8.16 -5.85
C PHE A 74 -3.23 9.32 -5.94
N GLY A 75 -3.04 10.28 -5.05
CA GLY A 75 -3.86 11.48 -5.09
C GLY A 75 -5.21 11.33 -4.49
N LEU A 76 -5.45 10.19 -3.82
CA LEU A 76 -6.72 9.97 -3.20
C LEU A 76 -6.86 10.94 -2.04
N GLY A 77 -8.05 11.40 -1.80
CA GLY A 77 -8.27 12.33 -0.73
C GLY A 77 -7.96 13.77 -1.07
N ARG A 78 -7.33 14.04 -2.24
CA ARG A 78 -7.12 15.38 -2.60
C ARG A 78 -8.33 15.89 -3.25
N ARG A 79 -8.77 17.02 -2.90
CA ARG A 79 -9.85 17.58 -3.53
C ARG A 79 -9.35 18.24 -4.65
N GLU A 80 -9.54 17.89 -5.65
CA GLU A 80 -9.15 18.48 -6.77
C GLU A 80 -10.05 19.49 -7.07
N PRO A 81 -9.71 20.62 -7.06
CA PRO A 81 -10.63 21.61 -7.39
C PRO A 81 -10.82 21.34 -8.78
N SER A 82 -10.18 20.70 -9.18
CA SER A 82 -10.37 20.45 -10.54
C SER A 82 -11.24 20.88 -10.89
#